data_07e85abeeb136964c385e0db17f15d12
#
_entry.id   07e85abeeb136964c385e0db17f15d12
#
_cell.length_a   1.000
_cell.length_b   1.000
_cell.length_c   1.000
_cell.angle_alpha   90.00
_cell.angle_beta   90.00
_cell.angle_gamma   90.00
#
_symmetry.space_group_name_H-M   'P 1'
#
loop_
_entity.id
_entity.type
_entity.pdbx_description
1 polymer ?
#
loop_
_entity_poly.entity_id
_entity_poly.type
_entity_poly.pdbx_seq_one_letter_code
_entity_poly.pdbx_strand_id
1 'polypeptide(L)'
;MLVEKRQQMILKMLEEKKSVTVTEIKDALGISESTIRRDLTVLDSEGQLVKVFGGAIAINSNYNAKELSVSQKLRVNEEEKRRIAKNAAAMIEPTDFIYLDAGTTTGYMIDYIKQKDATFVTNAVAHAKKLAVSGFHVILVGGELKGTTEAVVGNEAILSIQNYNFTKGFFGTNGVSVRHGFTTPDPNEALVKKTALKQCNIKYILTDSEKFDNVSSVKFADFGEIHILTDK
;
A
#
# COMPACT_ATOMS: atom_id res chain seq x y z
N MET A 1 -36.75 6.12 5.02
CA MET A 1 -36.30 4.89 5.73
C MET A 1 -35.83 5.29 7.11
N LEU A 2 -36.26 4.57 8.17
CA LEU A 2 -35.82 4.82 9.56
C LEU A 2 -34.29 4.64 9.69
N VAL A 3 -33.67 5.40 10.59
CA VAL A 3 -32.20 5.39 10.80
C VAL A 3 -31.72 3.99 11.17
N GLU A 4 -32.35 3.37 12.17
CA GLU A 4 -31.98 2.03 12.65
C GLU A 4 -32.05 0.97 11.55
N LYS A 5 -33.13 0.97 10.75
CA LYS A 5 -33.29 0.03 9.65
C LYS A 5 -32.20 0.20 8.59
N ARG A 6 -31.80 1.45 8.33
CA ARG A 6 -30.75 1.79 7.37
C ARG A 6 -29.36 1.32 7.86
N GLN A 7 -29.07 1.57 9.13
CA GLN A 7 -27.84 1.13 9.78
C GLN A 7 -27.72 -0.40 9.79
N GLN A 8 -28.82 -1.11 10.12
CA GLN A 8 -28.84 -2.58 10.03
C GLN A 8 -28.57 -3.10 8.62
N MET A 9 -29.11 -2.44 7.58
CA MET A 9 -28.83 -2.82 6.20
C MET A 9 -27.36 -2.61 5.83
N ILE A 10 -26.73 -1.52 6.29
CA ILE A 10 -25.29 -1.28 6.11
C ILE A 10 -24.46 -2.37 6.79
N LEU A 11 -24.79 -2.72 8.04
CA LEU A 11 -24.11 -3.79 8.79
C LEU A 11 -24.27 -5.15 8.10
N LYS A 12 -25.46 -5.46 7.60
CA LYS A 12 -25.69 -6.70 6.83
C LYS A 12 -24.86 -6.75 5.55
N MET A 13 -24.79 -5.65 4.81
CA MET A 13 -23.90 -5.57 3.62
C MET A 13 -22.43 -5.81 4.01
N LEU A 14 -22.01 -5.32 5.19
CA LEU A 14 -20.66 -5.54 5.72
C LEU A 14 -20.43 -6.99 6.15
N GLU A 15 -21.40 -7.67 6.74
CA GLU A 15 -21.29 -9.09 7.08
C GLU A 15 -21.07 -9.95 5.84
N GLU A 16 -21.81 -9.67 4.75
CA GLU A 16 -21.74 -10.41 3.49
C GLU A 16 -20.46 -10.08 2.70
N LYS A 17 -20.10 -8.79 2.60
CA LYS A 17 -19.03 -8.33 1.70
C LYS A 17 -17.71 -8.06 2.40
N LYS A 18 -17.66 -8.02 3.73
CA LYS A 18 -16.54 -7.61 4.60
C LYS A 18 -16.12 -6.14 4.46
N SER A 19 -16.40 -5.51 3.32
CA SER A 19 -16.20 -4.08 3.06
C SER A 19 -17.30 -3.55 2.15
N VAL A 20 -17.66 -2.26 2.30
CA VAL A 20 -18.61 -1.56 1.43
C VAL A 20 -18.15 -0.13 1.21
N THR A 21 -18.27 0.33 -0.04
CA THR A 21 -18.00 1.72 -0.39
C THR A 21 -19.27 2.58 -0.20
N VAL A 22 -19.07 3.90 -0.06
CA VAL A 22 -20.19 4.87 -0.03
C VAL A 22 -21.04 4.75 -1.30
N THR A 23 -20.42 4.52 -2.45
CA THR A 23 -21.12 4.32 -3.72
C THR A 23 -21.98 3.06 -3.72
N GLU A 24 -21.44 1.92 -3.28
CA GLU A 24 -22.20 0.66 -3.18
C GLU A 24 -23.41 0.79 -2.23
N ILE A 25 -23.23 1.49 -1.09
CA ILE A 25 -24.33 1.74 -0.14
C ILE A 25 -25.38 2.65 -0.78
N LYS A 26 -24.94 3.70 -1.49
CA LYS A 26 -25.84 4.62 -2.21
C LYS A 26 -26.69 3.89 -3.24
N ASP A 27 -26.06 3.05 -4.07
CA ASP A 27 -26.73 2.31 -5.11
C ASP A 27 -27.71 1.26 -4.55
N ALA A 28 -27.35 0.62 -3.44
CA ALA A 28 -28.19 -0.38 -2.79
C ALA A 28 -29.36 0.21 -2.01
N LEU A 29 -29.19 1.38 -1.36
CA LEU A 29 -30.18 1.95 -0.46
C LEU A 29 -30.89 3.19 -1.02
N GLY A 30 -30.44 3.78 -2.12
CA GLY A 30 -31.04 4.95 -2.76
C GLY A 30 -30.97 6.22 -1.90
N ILE A 31 -29.94 6.39 -1.06
CA ILE A 31 -29.80 7.51 -0.14
C ILE A 31 -28.59 8.38 -0.48
N SER A 32 -28.58 9.63 0.02
CA SER A 32 -27.50 10.57 -0.27
C SER A 32 -26.19 10.17 0.42
N GLU A 33 -25.05 10.48 -0.20
CA GLU A 33 -23.73 10.22 0.37
C GLU A 33 -23.51 10.90 1.73
N SER A 34 -24.07 12.11 1.92
CA SER A 34 -23.96 12.83 3.19
C SER A 34 -24.65 12.06 4.33
N THR A 35 -25.80 11.44 4.05
CA THR A 35 -26.51 10.58 5.01
C THR A 35 -25.70 9.34 5.32
N ILE A 36 -25.15 8.67 4.29
CA ILE A 36 -24.30 7.48 4.46
C ILE A 36 -23.09 7.81 5.33
N ARG A 37 -22.37 8.89 5.04
CA ARG A 37 -21.19 9.30 5.80
C ARG A 37 -21.50 9.58 7.28
N ARG A 38 -22.69 10.11 7.57
CA ARG A 38 -23.16 10.31 8.95
C ARG A 38 -23.45 8.98 9.64
N ASP A 39 -24.17 8.06 8.98
CA ASP A 39 -24.46 6.74 9.53
C ASP A 39 -23.18 5.94 9.80
N LEU A 40 -22.25 5.93 8.86
CA LEU A 40 -20.96 5.29 9.04
C LEU A 40 -20.19 5.89 10.22
N THR A 41 -20.29 7.21 10.46
CA THR A 41 -19.63 7.85 11.61
C THR A 41 -20.27 7.40 12.94
N VAL A 42 -21.60 7.28 12.99
CA VAL A 42 -22.29 6.79 14.19
C VAL A 42 -21.91 5.34 14.48
N LEU A 43 -22.03 4.46 13.50
CA LEU A 43 -21.71 3.03 13.64
C LEU A 43 -20.24 2.79 14.01
N ASP A 44 -19.33 3.62 13.52
CA ASP A 44 -17.91 3.60 13.89
C ASP A 44 -17.70 4.02 15.34
N SER A 45 -18.35 5.09 15.79
CA SER A 45 -18.31 5.56 17.19
C SER A 45 -18.90 4.55 18.17
N GLU A 46 -19.88 3.76 17.73
CA GLU A 46 -20.50 2.67 18.49
C GLU A 46 -19.70 1.37 18.43
N GLY A 47 -18.58 1.34 17.68
CA GLY A 47 -17.75 0.16 17.54
C GLY A 47 -18.40 -0.98 16.74
N GLN A 48 -19.40 -0.70 15.89
CA GLN A 48 -20.10 -1.72 15.10
C GLN A 48 -19.45 -1.97 13.72
N LEU A 49 -18.63 -1.05 13.25
CA LEU A 49 -17.82 -1.16 12.04
C LEU A 49 -16.55 -0.33 12.19
N VAL A 50 -15.67 -0.37 11.21
CA VAL A 50 -14.54 0.57 11.08
C VAL A 50 -14.77 1.43 9.85
N LYS A 51 -14.92 2.76 10.06
CA LYS A 51 -15.04 3.72 8.97
C LYS A 51 -13.68 3.95 8.32
N VAL A 52 -13.64 3.91 7.00
CA VAL A 52 -12.43 4.14 6.19
C VAL A 52 -12.70 5.21 5.14
N PHE A 53 -11.63 5.66 4.46
CA PHE A 53 -11.79 6.61 3.36
C PHE A 53 -12.64 5.97 2.24
N GLY A 54 -13.79 6.59 1.97
CA GLY A 54 -14.70 6.14 0.91
C GLY A 54 -15.68 5.02 1.28
N GLY A 55 -15.72 4.53 2.54
CA GLY A 55 -16.63 3.45 2.93
C GLY A 55 -16.53 2.99 4.38
N ALA A 56 -16.80 1.70 4.59
CA ALA A 56 -16.69 1.03 5.88
C ALA A 56 -16.31 -0.46 5.75
N ILE A 57 -15.88 -1.05 6.86
CA ILE A 57 -15.41 -2.43 6.97
C ILE A 57 -15.95 -3.11 8.22
N ALA A 58 -16.16 -4.42 8.16
CA ALA A 58 -16.60 -5.22 9.30
C ALA A 58 -15.50 -5.33 10.36
N ILE A 59 -15.86 -5.30 11.65
CA ILE A 59 -14.92 -5.36 12.78
C ILE A 59 -14.06 -6.62 12.75
N ASN A 60 -14.61 -7.74 12.26
CA ASN A 60 -13.94 -9.04 12.18
C ASN A 60 -13.36 -9.35 10.79
N SER A 61 -13.28 -8.36 9.91
CA SER A 61 -12.59 -8.53 8.63
C SER A 61 -11.08 -8.39 8.84
N ASN A 62 -10.29 -9.12 8.08
CA ASN A 62 -8.82 -8.96 8.00
C ASN A 62 -8.44 -7.58 7.41
N TYR A 63 -9.16 -6.55 7.79
CA TYR A 63 -9.01 -5.19 7.29
C TYR A 63 -8.11 -4.40 8.24
N ASN A 64 -6.92 -4.09 7.78
CA ASN A 64 -6.00 -3.21 8.49
C ASN A 64 -6.24 -1.75 8.09
N ALA A 65 -7.20 -1.09 8.77
CA ALA A 65 -7.41 0.34 8.64
C ALA A 65 -6.35 1.17 9.41
N LYS A 66 -5.69 0.57 10.41
CA LYS A 66 -4.67 1.25 11.21
C LYS A 66 -3.30 1.09 10.56
N GLU A 67 -2.72 2.21 10.16
CA GLU A 67 -1.36 2.22 9.66
C GLU A 67 -0.36 2.07 10.81
N LEU A 68 0.41 0.98 10.76
CA LEU A 68 1.53 0.79 11.69
C LEU A 68 2.71 1.70 11.29
N SER A 69 3.40 2.25 12.27
CA SER A 69 4.65 2.98 12.04
C SER A 69 5.74 2.06 11.46
N VAL A 70 6.77 2.66 10.87
CA VAL A 70 7.94 1.90 10.35
C VAL A 70 8.54 1.02 11.45
N SER A 71 8.73 1.55 12.66
CA SER A 71 9.31 0.81 13.79
C SER A 71 8.46 -0.39 14.23
N GLN A 72 7.13 -0.28 14.15
CA GLN A 72 6.23 -1.41 14.41
C GLN A 72 6.28 -2.44 13.28
N LYS A 73 6.24 -1.98 12.02
CA LYS A 73 6.31 -2.86 10.83
C LYS A 73 7.63 -3.63 10.74
N LEU A 74 8.75 -3.08 11.22
CA LEU A 74 10.05 -3.77 11.23
C LEU A 74 10.06 -5.03 12.10
N ARG A 75 9.29 -5.05 13.20
CA ARG A 75 9.25 -6.17 14.14
C ARG A 75 8.28 -7.30 13.74
N VAL A 76 7.42 -7.07 12.75
CA VAL A 76 6.41 -8.03 12.30
C VAL A 76 6.96 -8.81 11.12
N ASN A 77 6.94 -10.14 11.19
CA ASN A 77 7.35 -11.05 10.10
C ASN A 77 8.74 -10.71 9.53
N GLU A 78 9.71 -10.43 10.41
CA GLU A 78 11.04 -9.97 9.98
C GLU A 78 11.77 -11.03 9.14
N GLU A 79 11.73 -12.30 9.55
CA GLU A 79 12.40 -13.38 8.83
C GLU A 79 11.81 -13.61 7.43
N GLU A 80 10.47 -13.57 7.32
CA GLU A 80 9.74 -13.66 6.06
C GLU A 80 10.16 -12.52 5.13
N LYS A 81 10.14 -11.28 5.63
CA LYS A 81 10.55 -10.10 4.87
C LYS A 81 11.99 -10.17 4.40
N ARG A 82 12.90 -10.68 5.22
CA ARG A 82 14.31 -10.88 4.82
C ARG A 82 14.46 -11.92 3.72
N ARG A 83 13.70 -13.03 3.76
CA ARG A 83 13.67 -14.02 2.68
C ARG A 83 13.17 -13.42 1.38
N ILE A 84 12.04 -12.71 1.42
CA ILE A 84 11.47 -12.01 0.26
C ILE A 84 12.48 -10.99 -0.29
N ALA A 85 13.06 -10.18 0.57
CA ALA A 85 14.03 -9.15 0.24
C ALA A 85 15.28 -9.71 -0.45
N LYS A 86 15.79 -10.83 0.04
CA LYS A 86 16.94 -11.55 -0.57
C LYS A 86 16.60 -12.05 -1.98
N ASN A 87 15.42 -12.63 -2.17
CA ASN A 87 14.96 -13.10 -3.48
C ASN A 87 14.77 -11.93 -4.44
N ALA A 88 14.14 -10.84 -3.97
CA ALA A 88 13.93 -9.63 -4.76
C ALA A 88 15.26 -8.96 -5.18
N ALA A 89 16.23 -8.88 -4.27
CA ALA A 89 17.55 -8.31 -4.57
C ALA A 89 18.33 -9.12 -5.64
N ALA A 90 18.09 -10.43 -5.72
CA ALA A 90 18.69 -11.29 -6.75
C ALA A 90 18.15 -11.03 -8.16
N MET A 91 17.00 -10.33 -8.30
CA MET A 91 16.40 -9.95 -9.60
C MET A 91 17.05 -8.70 -10.20
N ILE A 92 17.93 -8.02 -9.46
CA ILE A 92 18.58 -6.78 -9.90
C ILE A 92 19.77 -7.10 -10.80
N GLU A 93 19.82 -6.44 -11.95
CA GLU A 93 20.89 -6.51 -12.93
C GLU A 93 21.79 -5.25 -12.90
N PRO A 94 23.04 -5.30 -13.37
CA PRO A 94 24.01 -4.19 -13.23
C PRO A 94 23.52 -2.86 -13.79
N THR A 95 22.80 -2.87 -14.92
CA THR A 95 22.37 -1.65 -15.63
C THR A 95 20.95 -1.22 -15.30
N ASP A 96 20.34 -1.82 -14.27
CA ASP A 96 18.97 -1.47 -13.91
C ASP A 96 18.82 -0.04 -13.40
N PHE A 97 17.73 0.58 -13.82
CA PHE A 97 17.21 1.83 -13.26
C PHE A 97 15.94 1.51 -12.48
N ILE A 98 16.04 1.51 -11.15
CA ILE A 98 15.09 0.86 -10.26
C ILE A 98 14.29 1.87 -9.45
N TYR A 99 12.97 1.67 -9.37
CA TYR A 99 12.16 2.28 -8.34
C TYR A 99 12.07 1.38 -7.10
N LEU A 100 12.46 1.92 -5.95
CA LEU A 100 12.37 1.23 -4.65
C LEU A 100 11.39 1.97 -3.75
N ASP A 101 10.21 1.40 -3.56
CA ASP A 101 9.11 1.98 -2.80
C ASP A 101 9.40 2.03 -1.28
N ALA A 102 8.80 3.00 -0.59
CA ALA A 102 8.88 3.08 0.87
C ALA A 102 8.17 1.89 1.53
N GLY A 103 8.92 1.10 2.26
CA GLY A 103 8.39 -0.06 2.96
C GLY A 103 9.48 -0.85 3.69
N THR A 104 9.10 -1.61 4.70
CA THR A 104 10.08 -2.37 5.50
C THR A 104 10.68 -3.54 4.72
N THR A 105 9.88 -4.26 3.92
CA THR A 105 10.38 -5.37 3.09
C THR A 105 11.35 -4.86 2.01
N THR A 106 11.01 -3.76 1.34
CA THR A 106 11.91 -3.11 0.35
C THR A 106 13.16 -2.54 1.01
N GLY A 107 13.06 -2.05 2.25
CA GLY A 107 14.20 -1.60 3.04
C GLY A 107 15.20 -2.71 3.38
N TYR A 108 14.73 -3.94 3.63
CA TYR A 108 15.60 -5.10 3.82
C TYR A 108 16.31 -5.54 2.54
N MET A 109 15.77 -5.26 1.33
CA MET A 109 16.46 -5.58 0.08
C MET A 109 17.85 -4.97 0.00
N ILE A 110 18.03 -3.76 0.54
CA ILE A 110 19.27 -2.99 0.45
C ILE A 110 20.44 -3.77 1.04
N ASP A 111 20.22 -4.61 2.06
CA ASP A 111 21.24 -5.46 2.69
C ASP A 111 21.74 -6.59 1.77
N TYR A 112 20.99 -6.94 0.74
CA TYR A 112 21.28 -8.04 -0.16
C TYR A 112 21.65 -7.63 -1.57
N ILE A 113 21.55 -6.33 -1.93
CA ILE A 113 21.88 -5.81 -3.25
C ILE A 113 23.40 -5.92 -3.49
N LYS A 114 23.79 -6.51 -4.61
CA LYS A 114 25.19 -6.67 -5.00
C LYS A 114 25.60 -5.79 -6.19
N GLN A 115 24.64 -5.39 -7.01
CA GLN A 115 24.86 -4.70 -8.29
C GLN A 115 25.10 -3.20 -8.05
N LYS A 116 26.38 -2.81 -7.99
CA LYS A 116 26.78 -1.43 -7.69
C LYS A 116 26.54 -0.44 -8.83
N ASP A 117 26.44 -0.93 -10.05
CA ASP A 117 26.21 -0.10 -11.24
C ASP A 117 24.73 0.19 -11.49
N ALA A 118 23.80 -0.42 -10.72
CA ALA A 118 22.39 -0.11 -10.75
C ALA A 118 22.13 1.24 -10.11
N THR A 119 21.16 1.99 -10.67
CA THR A 119 20.70 3.27 -10.15
C THR A 119 19.34 3.11 -9.48
N PHE A 120 19.18 3.71 -8.32
CA PHE A 120 17.96 3.62 -7.51
C PHE A 120 17.27 4.96 -7.41
N VAL A 121 15.95 4.97 -7.59
CA VAL A 121 15.06 6.08 -7.26
C VAL A 121 14.13 5.60 -6.15
N THR A 122 13.99 6.38 -5.09
CA THR A 122 13.14 6.01 -3.95
C THR A 122 12.41 7.22 -3.39
N ASN A 123 11.21 6.99 -2.85
CA ASN A 123 10.47 7.95 -2.05
C ASN A 123 10.66 7.73 -0.54
N ALA A 124 11.59 6.87 -0.11
CA ALA A 124 11.88 6.60 1.29
C ALA A 124 13.21 7.25 1.72
N VAL A 125 13.15 8.17 2.69
CA VAL A 125 14.34 8.88 3.21
C VAL A 125 15.36 7.91 3.81
N ALA A 126 14.88 6.95 4.60
CA ALA A 126 15.74 5.93 5.20
C ALA A 126 16.44 5.03 4.14
N HIS A 127 15.73 4.67 3.07
CA HIS A 127 16.29 3.88 1.97
C HIS A 127 17.35 4.67 1.21
N ALA A 128 17.07 5.93 0.87
CA ALA A 128 18.03 6.79 0.18
C ALA A 128 19.33 6.94 0.98
N LYS A 129 19.21 7.20 2.29
CA LYS A 129 20.38 7.29 3.18
C LYS A 129 21.17 5.98 3.21
N LYS A 130 20.48 4.83 3.38
CA LYS A 130 21.10 3.51 3.45
C LYS A 130 21.82 3.13 2.15
N LEU A 131 21.17 3.37 1.00
CA LEU A 131 21.77 3.14 -0.32
C LEU A 131 23.01 4.01 -0.55
N ALA A 132 22.93 5.31 -0.27
CA ALA A 132 24.03 6.24 -0.45
C ALA A 132 25.25 5.86 0.42
N VAL A 133 25.04 5.55 1.69
CA VAL A 133 26.11 5.10 2.61
C VAL A 133 26.71 3.76 2.15
N SER A 134 25.92 2.89 1.54
CA SER A 134 26.36 1.62 0.97
C SER A 134 27.05 1.77 -0.41
N GLY A 135 27.22 3.02 -0.91
CA GLY A 135 27.95 3.31 -2.15
C GLY A 135 27.16 3.05 -3.44
N PHE A 136 25.83 3.08 -3.38
CA PHE A 136 24.96 3.00 -4.55
C PHE A 136 24.63 4.41 -5.08
N HIS A 137 24.42 4.51 -6.40
CA HIS A 137 23.83 5.71 -6.97
C HIS A 137 22.33 5.74 -6.67
N VAL A 138 21.89 6.78 -5.94
CA VAL A 138 20.50 6.90 -5.49
C VAL A 138 19.97 8.32 -5.69
N ILE A 139 18.73 8.40 -6.13
CA ILE A 139 17.95 9.64 -6.27
C ILE A 139 16.79 9.54 -5.27
N LEU A 140 16.73 10.50 -4.35
CA LEU A 140 15.57 10.66 -3.47
C LEU A 140 14.55 11.57 -4.14
N VAL A 141 13.31 11.10 -4.25
CA VAL A 141 12.19 11.90 -4.76
C VAL A 141 11.88 13.03 -3.78
N GLY A 142 11.69 14.25 -4.27
CA GLY A 142 11.26 15.39 -3.47
C GLY A 142 9.76 15.35 -3.16
N GLY A 143 9.32 16.11 -2.14
CA GLY A 143 7.90 16.25 -1.77
C GLY A 143 7.67 16.34 -0.27
N GLU A 144 6.44 16.07 0.18
CA GLU A 144 6.05 16.09 1.58
C GLU A 144 6.49 14.80 2.30
N LEU A 145 7.17 14.93 3.44
CA LEU A 145 7.58 13.78 4.25
C LEU A 145 6.48 13.40 5.24
N LYS A 146 5.93 12.19 5.07
CA LYS A 146 4.96 11.60 5.97
C LYS A 146 5.66 10.95 7.16
N GLY A 147 5.45 11.48 8.36
CA GLY A 147 6.16 11.04 9.57
C GLY A 147 5.90 9.59 10.00
N THR A 148 4.71 9.04 9.73
CA THR A 148 4.34 7.66 10.15
C THR A 148 5.11 6.58 9.39
N THR A 149 5.33 6.78 8.09
CA THR A 149 5.93 5.80 7.18
C THR A 149 7.28 6.24 6.63
N GLU A 150 7.72 7.47 6.96
CA GLU A 150 8.95 8.09 6.46
C GLU A 150 9.02 8.12 4.93
N ALA A 151 7.84 8.11 4.30
CA ALA A 151 7.66 8.15 2.86
C ALA A 151 7.47 9.59 2.39
N VAL A 152 8.12 9.94 1.29
CA VAL A 152 7.85 11.18 0.56
C VAL A 152 6.63 10.97 -0.32
N VAL A 153 5.67 11.89 -0.23
CA VAL A 153 4.38 11.87 -0.93
C VAL A 153 4.06 13.26 -1.51
N GLY A 154 2.89 13.40 -2.12
CA GLY A 154 2.41 14.68 -2.66
C GLY A 154 2.70 14.88 -4.14
N ASN A 155 2.26 16.03 -4.67
CA ASN A 155 2.34 16.33 -6.10
C ASN A 155 3.76 16.39 -6.64
N GLU A 156 4.70 16.94 -5.89
CA GLU A 156 6.11 17.04 -6.29
C GLU A 156 6.71 15.64 -6.48
N ALA A 157 6.38 14.69 -5.59
CA ALA A 157 6.80 13.31 -5.71
C ALA A 157 6.25 12.66 -6.97
N ILE A 158 4.95 12.87 -7.24
CA ILE A 158 4.27 12.34 -8.42
C ILE A 158 4.88 12.89 -9.70
N LEU A 159 5.05 14.21 -9.80
CA LEU A 159 5.62 14.88 -10.97
C LEU A 159 7.08 14.45 -11.22
N SER A 160 7.86 14.30 -10.14
CA SER A 160 9.23 13.79 -10.25
C SER A 160 9.27 12.37 -10.80
N ILE A 161 8.44 11.46 -10.28
CA ILE A 161 8.38 10.04 -10.69
C ILE A 161 7.95 9.92 -12.16
N GLN A 162 7.03 10.75 -12.62
CA GLN A 162 6.54 10.74 -14.01
C GLN A 162 7.63 11.02 -15.06
N ASN A 163 8.73 11.66 -14.68
CA ASN A 163 9.84 11.94 -15.57
C ASN A 163 10.81 10.76 -15.77
N TYR A 164 10.60 9.64 -15.08
CA TYR A 164 11.47 8.48 -15.15
C TYR A 164 10.81 7.31 -15.88
N ASN A 165 11.62 6.44 -16.46
CA ASN A 165 11.23 5.15 -17.00
C ASN A 165 12.08 4.08 -16.33
N PHE A 166 11.49 3.31 -15.43
CA PHE A 166 12.19 2.30 -14.63
C PHE A 166 12.24 0.96 -15.35
N THR A 167 13.40 0.29 -15.33
CA THR A 167 13.50 -1.09 -15.79
C THR A 167 12.71 -2.03 -14.87
N LYS A 168 12.84 -1.81 -13.56
CA LYS A 168 12.16 -2.60 -12.52
C LYS A 168 11.66 -1.71 -11.40
N GLY A 169 10.52 -2.09 -10.80
CA GLY A 169 10.01 -1.46 -9.58
C GLY A 169 9.70 -2.49 -8.53
N PHE A 170 10.11 -2.21 -7.29
CA PHE A 170 9.83 -3.07 -6.12
C PHE A 170 8.96 -2.31 -5.13
N PHE A 171 7.80 -2.87 -4.84
CA PHE A 171 6.76 -2.20 -4.06
C PHE A 171 6.33 -3.03 -2.86
N GLY A 172 6.06 -2.36 -1.74
CA GLY A 172 5.37 -2.95 -0.61
C GLY A 172 3.85 -2.83 -0.74
N THR A 173 3.12 -3.70 -0.04
CA THR A 173 1.66 -3.63 0.10
C THR A 173 1.25 -3.88 1.55
N ASN A 174 0.06 -3.39 1.93
CA ASN A 174 -0.54 -3.68 3.24
C ASN A 174 -1.60 -4.78 3.15
N GLY A 175 -2.17 -5.00 1.98
CA GLY A 175 -3.13 -6.07 1.74
C GLY A 175 -3.14 -6.53 0.30
N VAL A 176 -3.44 -7.83 0.11
CA VAL A 176 -3.54 -8.51 -1.19
C VAL A 176 -4.86 -9.27 -1.21
N SER A 177 -5.72 -8.99 -2.17
CA SER A 177 -7.00 -9.67 -2.30
C SER A 177 -7.36 -9.85 -3.77
N VAL A 178 -7.82 -11.04 -4.15
CA VAL A 178 -8.26 -11.33 -5.53
C VAL A 178 -9.31 -10.32 -5.99
N ARG A 179 -10.22 -9.93 -5.10
CA ARG A 179 -11.30 -8.98 -5.42
C ARG A 179 -10.83 -7.53 -5.46
N HIS A 180 -9.90 -7.14 -4.57
CA HIS A 180 -9.54 -5.74 -4.35
C HIS A 180 -8.14 -5.38 -4.85
N GLY A 181 -7.37 -6.35 -5.36
CA GLY A 181 -6.00 -6.14 -5.80
C GLY A 181 -5.05 -5.83 -4.64
N PHE A 182 -4.09 -4.94 -4.89
CA PHE A 182 -3.10 -4.50 -3.90
C PHE A 182 -3.54 -3.19 -3.25
N THR A 183 -3.49 -3.15 -1.91
CA THR A 183 -4.07 -2.06 -1.13
C THR A 183 -3.10 -1.50 -0.08
N THR A 184 -3.30 -0.22 0.26
CA THR A 184 -2.57 0.52 1.31
C THR A 184 -3.54 1.43 2.07
N PRO A 185 -3.28 1.80 3.34
CA PRO A 185 -4.21 2.65 4.11
C PRO A 185 -4.31 4.09 3.60
N ASP A 186 -3.22 4.65 3.10
CA ASP A 186 -3.09 6.08 2.81
C ASP A 186 -3.27 6.40 1.31
N PRO A 187 -4.17 7.34 0.94
CA PRO A 187 -4.43 7.70 -0.45
C PRO A 187 -3.24 8.39 -1.14
N ASN A 188 -2.43 9.16 -0.43
CA ASN A 188 -1.26 9.82 -1.01
C ASN A 188 -0.18 8.80 -1.34
N GLU A 189 0.07 7.83 -0.44
CA GLU A 189 0.97 6.71 -0.74
C GLU A 189 0.44 5.85 -1.88
N ALA A 190 -0.87 5.58 -1.92
CA ALA A 190 -1.49 4.84 -3.02
C ALA A 190 -1.26 5.52 -4.37
N LEU A 191 -1.36 6.86 -4.41
CA LEU A 191 -1.15 7.63 -5.63
C LEU A 191 0.31 7.60 -6.10
N VAL A 192 1.27 7.73 -5.16
CA VAL A 192 2.70 7.58 -5.46
C VAL A 192 3.00 6.19 -6.01
N LYS A 193 2.54 5.11 -5.34
CA LYS A 193 2.71 3.73 -5.80
C LYS A 193 2.11 3.51 -7.19
N LYS A 194 0.87 3.97 -7.41
CA LYS A 194 0.18 3.87 -8.70
C LYS A 194 0.94 4.59 -9.82
N THR A 195 1.50 5.76 -9.52
CA THR A 195 2.30 6.54 -10.48
C THR A 195 3.59 5.79 -10.81
N ALA A 196 4.34 5.35 -9.82
CA ALA A 196 5.59 4.64 -10.03
C ALA A 196 5.39 3.29 -10.75
N LEU A 197 4.33 2.54 -10.44
CA LEU A 197 3.98 1.31 -11.15
C LEU A 197 3.78 1.53 -12.65
N LYS A 198 3.18 2.65 -13.05
CA LYS A 198 2.98 2.99 -14.47
C LYS A 198 4.28 3.27 -15.20
N GLN A 199 5.31 3.69 -14.49
CA GLN A 199 6.63 4.02 -15.04
C GLN A 199 7.58 2.82 -15.07
N CYS A 200 7.16 1.64 -14.56
CA CYS A 200 8.00 0.44 -14.51
C CYS A 200 7.68 -0.52 -15.65
N ASN A 201 8.73 -1.06 -16.30
CA ASN A 201 8.59 -2.16 -17.25
C ASN A 201 8.23 -3.45 -16.51
N ILE A 202 9.03 -3.84 -15.53
CA ILE A 202 8.77 -5.03 -14.71
C ILE A 202 8.40 -4.57 -13.29
N LYS A 203 7.31 -5.13 -12.77
CA LYS A 203 6.69 -4.72 -11.50
C LYS A 203 6.71 -5.88 -10.52
N TYR A 204 7.31 -5.67 -9.34
CA TYR A 204 7.34 -6.64 -8.26
C TYR A 204 6.63 -6.11 -7.02
N ILE A 205 5.66 -6.88 -6.50
CA ILE A 205 5.06 -6.64 -5.18
C ILE A 205 5.70 -7.61 -4.19
N LEU A 206 6.28 -7.06 -3.13
CA LEU A 206 6.89 -7.78 -2.04
C LEU A 206 5.90 -7.88 -0.88
N THR A 207 5.47 -9.09 -0.57
CA THR A 207 4.43 -9.31 0.45
C THR A 207 4.65 -10.63 1.20
N ASP A 208 4.53 -10.58 2.52
CA ASP A 208 4.47 -11.79 3.32
C ASP A 208 3.08 -12.45 3.23
N SER A 209 3.02 -13.73 3.55
CA SER A 209 1.81 -14.54 3.39
C SER A 209 0.64 -14.09 4.28
N GLU A 210 0.89 -13.38 5.38
CA GLU A 210 -0.16 -12.88 6.27
C GLU A 210 -0.96 -11.71 5.65
N LYS A 211 -0.44 -11.08 4.59
CA LYS A 211 -1.16 -9.99 3.91
C LYS A 211 -2.15 -10.45 2.85
N PHE A 212 -2.13 -11.73 2.49
CA PHE A 212 -3.16 -12.29 1.62
C PHE A 212 -4.51 -12.31 2.33
N ASP A 213 -5.58 -12.10 1.56
CA ASP A 213 -6.95 -11.92 2.01
C ASP A 213 -7.19 -10.73 2.95
N ASN A 214 -6.15 -9.90 3.17
CA ASN A 214 -6.29 -8.62 3.84
C ASN A 214 -6.55 -7.51 2.83
N VAL A 215 -7.34 -6.52 3.24
CA VAL A 215 -7.66 -5.35 2.43
C VAL A 215 -7.43 -4.08 3.25
N SER A 216 -6.77 -3.09 2.68
CA SER A 216 -6.64 -1.74 3.25
C SER A 216 -7.53 -0.74 2.51
N SER A 217 -7.59 0.49 3.00
CA SER A 217 -8.57 1.49 2.58
C SER A 217 -8.51 1.89 1.11
N VAL A 218 -7.33 1.81 0.47
CA VAL A 218 -7.13 2.35 -0.89
C VAL A 218 -6.43 1.35 -1.77
N LYS A 219 -7.05 1.03 -2.91
CA LYS A 219 -6.44 0.22 -3.96
C LYS A 219 -5.46 1.05 -4.79
N PHE A 220 -4.25 0.54 -4.99
CA PHE A 220 -3.27 1.18 -5.87
C PHE A 220 -2.94 0.37 -7.14
N ALA A 221 -3.22 -0.94 -7.17
CA ALA A 221 -3.07 -1.77 -8.37
C ALA A 221 -4.01 -2.98 -8.36
N ASP A 222 -4.30 -3.47 -9.56
CA ASP A 222 -4.89 -4.79 -9.80
C ASP A 222 -3.79 -5.83 -10.04
N PHE A 223 -4.12 -7.12 -10.07
CA PHE A 223 -3.12 -8.16 -10.28
C PHE A 223 -2.37 -8.00 -11.61
N GLY A 224 -3.04 -7.94 -12.74
CA GLY A 224 -2.47 -7.66 -14.06
C GLY A 224 -1.08 -8.27 -14.30
N GLU A 225 -0.19 -7.49 -14.90
CA GLU A 225 1.21 -7.84 -15.19
C GLU A 225 2.15 -7.51 -14.01
N ILE A 226 1.82 -8.01 -12.81
CA ILE A 226 2.60 -7.78 -11.60
C ILE A 226 3.08 -9.11 -11.04
N HIS A 227 4.39 -9.21 -10.82
CA HIS A 227 5.00 -10.37 -10.18
C HIS A 227 4.89 -10.23 -8.65
N ILE A 228 4.40 -11.26 -7.98
CA ILE A 228 4.33 -11.29 -6.52
C ILE A 228 5.51 -12.10 -6.00
N LEU A 229 6.30 -11.49 -5.12
CA LEU A 229 7.36 -12.15 -4.37
C LEU A 229 6.89 -12.34 -2.93
N THR A 230 6.83 -13.58 -2.50
CA THR A 230 6.35 -13.98 -1.16
C THR A 230 7.33 -14.94 -0.48
N ASP A 231 7.09 -15.19 0.79
CA ASP A 231 7.88 -16.07 1.65
C ASP A 231 7.61 -17.58 1.44
N LYS A 232 6.60 -17.91 0.63
CA LYS A 232 6.20 -19.30 0.30
C LYS A 232 6.60 -19.67 -1.12
#